data_69018c1518dc4642f45a3e3d8ff977be
#
_entry.id   69018c1518dc4642f45a3e3d8ff977be
#
_cell.length_a   1.000
_cell.length_b   1.000
_cell.length_c   1.000
_cell.angle_alpha   90.00
_cell.angle_beta   90.00
_cell.angle_gamma   90.00
#
_symmetry.space_group_name_H-M   'P 1'
#
loop_
_entity.id
_entity.type
_entity.pdbx_description
1 polymer ?
#
loop_
_entity_poly.entity_id
_entity_poly.type
_entity_poly.pdbx_seq_one_letter_code
_entity_poly.pdbx_strand_id
1 'polypeptide(L)'
;RNEAVPSDPWKLQKWAIRLCTDRLVATGDFKFRRSAFRGQEPKVTLLASASTGIHSEAIPIDFSVNAVTPLYSAALLTECGQMESRAKALILLAKRWAKDRGICHAPKGHLPPYAWSLLAIYFLQVGACSEGSLLPALKEFAASSGLMSKSKTSKSTSQRDSAKEGPATLPPASTQTGEKMSIGLLFKEFIHFYRTQFDWHGEAVSVRLGARAAP
;
A
#
# COMPACT_ATOMS: atom_id res chain seq x y z
N ARG A 1 -17.46 -0.27 34.34
CA ARG A 1 -16.46 0.66 34.90
C ARG A 1 -16.46 1.90 34.03
N ASN A 2 -16.84 3.05 34.59
CA ASN A 2 -16.72 4.35 33.91
C ASN A 2 -15.24 4.77 33.97
N GLU A 3 -14.44 4.27 33.05
CA GLU A 3 -13.08 4.81 32.85
C GLU A 3 -13.20 6.16 32.14
N ALA A 4 -12.60 7.19 32.75
CA ALA A 4 -12.57 8.52 32.14
C ALA A 4 -11.88 8.45 30.77
N VAL A 5 -12.48 9.08 29.76
CA VAL A 5 -11.92 9.14 28.39
C VAL A 5 -10.60 9.89 28.43
N PRO A 6 -9.49 9.29 27.96
CA PRO A 6 -8.19 9.96 27.96
C PRO A 6 -8.18 11.19 27.05
N SER A 7 -7.56 12.29 27.49
CA SER A 7 -7.40 13.51 26.69
C SER A 7 -6.21 13.42 25.71
N ASP A 8 -5.20 12.61 26.01
CA ASP A 8 -4.04 12.38 25.17
C ASP A 8 -4.42 11.54 23.94
N PRO A 9 -4.13 12.01 22.70
CA PRO A 9 -4.56 11.32 21.48
C PRO A 9 -4.08 9.87 21.36
N TRP A 10 -2.85 9.59 21.81
CA TRP A 10 -2.28 8.25 21.73
C TRP A 10 -2.86 7.29 22.77
N LYS A 11 -3.13 7.80 23.98
CA LYS A 11 -3.85 7.05 25.02
C LYS A 11 -5.29 6.82 24.62
N LEU A 12 -5.93 7.83 24.01
CA LEU A 12 -7.29 7.75 23.49
C LEU A 12 -7.40 6.66 22.40
N GLN A 13 -6.46 6.62 21.46
CA GLN A 13 -6.42 5.59 20.41
C GLN A 13 -6.35 4.18 21.02
N LYS A 14 -5.45 3.96 21.97
CA LYS A 14 -5.31 2.66 22.65
C LYS A 14 -6.55 2.30 23.46
N TRP A 15 -7.14 3.28 24.14
CA TRP A 15 -8.38 3.09 24.88
C TRP A 15 -9.53 2.68 23.95
N ALA A 16 -9.68 3.37 22.81
CA ALA A 16 -10.68 3.05 21.81
C ALA A 16 -10.47 1.64 21.22
N ILE A 17 -9.23 1.24 20.91
CA ILE A 17 -8.91 -0.11 20.45
C ILE A 17 -9.34 -1.16 21.48
N ARG A 18 -9.04 -0.95 22.78
CA ARG A 18 -9.45 -1.88 23.84
C ARG A 18 -10.95 -1.99 23.94
N LEU A 19 -11.65 -0.84 24.01
CA LEU A 19 -13.11 -0.81 24.11
C LEU A 19 -13.79 -1.54 22.93
N CYS A 20 -13.34 -1.29 21.71
CA CYS A 20 -13.85 -1.98 20.53
C CYS A 20 -13.49 -3.48 20.54
N THR A 21 -12.28 -3.83 20.98
CA THR A 21 -11.86 -5.23 21.13
C THR A 21 -12.76 -5.99 22.09
N ASP A 22 -13.03 -5.42 23.26
CA ASP A 22 -13.89 -6.06 24.26
C ASP A 22 -15.31 -6.29 23.71
N ARG A 23 -15.83 -5.31 22.96
CA ARG A 23 -17.15 -5.44 22.31
C ARG A 23 -17.14 -6.52 21.21
N LEU A 24 -16.11 -6.56 20.37
CA LEU A 24 -15.98 -7.57 19.32
C LEU A 24 -15.83 -8.98 19.91
N VAL A 25 -15.04 -9.14 20.96
CA VAL A 25 -14.88 -10.43 21.64
C VAL A 25 -16.18 -10.87 22.32
N ALA A 26 -16.95 -9.93 22.88
CA ALA A 26 -18.23 -10.22 23.52
C ALA A 26 -19.31 -10.75 22.55
N THR A 27 -19.18 -10.53 21.23
CA THR A 27 -20.09 -11.15 20.24
C THR A 27 -19.92 -12.66 20.12
N GLY A 28 -18.77 -13.21 20.56
CA GLY A 28 -18.40 -14.61 20.36
C GLY A 28 -17.78 -14.95 19.01
N ASP A 29 -17.86 -14.05 18.03
CA ASP A 29 -17.35 -14.25 16.69
C ASP A 29 -15.85 -13.98 16.56
N PHE A 30 -15.29 -13.24 17.53
CA PHE A 30 -13.88 -12.88 17.56
C PHE A 30 -13.21 -13.36 18.83
N LYS A 31 -11.97 -13.89 18.69
CA LYS A 31 -11.13 -14.22 19.84
C LYS A 31 -9.90 -13.32 19.86
N PHE A 32 -9.56 -12.79 21.04
CA PHE A 32 -8.32 -12.03 21.21
C PHE A 32 -7.11 -12.94 21.03
N ARG A 33 -6.13 -12.50 20.24
CA ARG A 33 -4.89 -13.25 20.01
C ARG A 33 -3.67 -12.55 20.62
N ARG A 34 -3.47 -11.26 20.32
CA ARG A 34 -2.35 -10.47 20.82
C ARG A 34 -2.60 -8.98 20.66
N SER A 35 -1.84 -8.17 21.39
CA SER A 35 -1.79 -6.71 21.22
C SER A 35 -0.38 -6.24 20.88
N ALA A 36 -0.27 -5.15 20.13
CA ALA A 36 0.96 -4.45 19.80
C ALA A 36 0.74 -2.95 20.00
N PHE A 37 0.96 -2.48 21.26
CA PHE A 37 0.72 -1.10 21.67
C PHE A 37 2.00 -0.26 21.81
N ARG A 38 3.18 -0.83 21.56
CA ARG A 38 4.47 -0.13 21.72
C ARG A 38 4.94 0.60 20.44
N GLY A 39 4.37 0.26 19.29
CA GLY A 39 4.72 0.89 18.01
C GLY A 39 3.97 2.20 17.76
N GLN A 40 4.32 2.90 16.69
CA GLN A 40 3.65 4.14 16.26
C GLN A 40 2.17 3.92 15.92
N GLU A 41 1.81 2.73 15.47
CA GLU A 41 0.44 2.34 15.14
C GLU A 41 -0.02 1.21 16.08
N PRO A 42 -0.70 1.56 17.18
CA PRO A 42 -1.23 0.56 18.10
C PRO A 42 -2.31 -0.28 17.43
N LYS A 43 -2.24 -1.59 17.63
CA LYS A 43 -3.21 -2.54 17.08
C LYS A 43 -3.40 -3.76 17.95
N VAL A 44 -4.49 -4.48 17.73
CA VAL A 44 -4.71 -5.83 18.22
C VAL A 44 -4.89 -6.79 17.06
N THR A 45 -4.48 -8.04 17.27
CA THR A 45 -4.81 -9.13 16.36
C THR A 45 -5.95 -9.93 16.97
N LEU A 46 -7.06 -9.99 16.27
CA LEU A 46 -8.22 -10.82 16.58
C LEU A 46 -8.23 -12.04 15.67
N LEU A 47 -8.77 -13.15 16.14
CA LEU A 47 -9.07 -14.31 15.31
C LEU A 47 -10.58 -14.27 15.01
N ALA A 48 -10.93 -13.98 13.76
CA ALA A 48 -12.31 -14.04 13.29
C ALA A 48 -12.68 -15.50 13.01
N SER A 49 -13.78 -15.98 13.60
CA SER A 49 -14.29 -17.33 13.36
C SER A 49 -14.96 -17.43 11.98
N ALA A 50 -15.15 -18.65 11.48
CA ALA A 50 -15.88 -18.91 10.24
C ALA A 50 -17.33 -18.39 10.30
N SER A 51 -17.93 -18.32 11.51
CA SER A 51 -19.30 -17.78 11.72
C SER A 51 -19.47 -16.32 11.27
N THR A 52 -18.36 -15.53 11.19
CA THR A 52 -18.40 -14.17 10.67
C THR A 52 -18.71 -14.07 9.18
N GLY A 53 -18.61 -15.17 8.43
CA GLY A 53 -18.76 -15.19 6.98
C GLY A 53 -17.61 -14.55 6.19
N ILE A 54 -16.56 -14.08 6.87
CA ILE A 54 -15.40 -13.44 6.21
C ILE A 54 -14.55 -14.46 5.46
N HIS A 55 -14.40 -15.65 6.03
CA HIS A 55 -13.64 -16.74 5.44
C HIS A 55 -14.17 -18.08 5.92
N SER A 56 -13.93 -19.17 5.15
CA SER A 56 -14.36 -20.53 5.51
C SER A 56 -13.68 -21.10 6.76
N GLU A 57 -12.50 -20.55 7.10
CA GLU A 57 -11.74 -20.92 8.29
C GLU A 57 -11.49 -19.72 9.17
N ALA A 58 -11.11 -19.94 10.44
CA ALA A 58 -10.76 -18.85 11.35
C ALA A 58 -9.47 -18.16 10.90
N ILE A 59 -9.53 -16.84 10.66
CA ILE A 59 -8.41 -16.03 10.16
C ILE A 59 -7.98 -14.95 11.15
N PRO A 60 -6.68 -14.64 11.24
CA PRO A 60 -6.20 -13.52 12.02
C PRO A 60 -6.48 -12.18 11.30
N ILE A 61 -7.08 -11.22 12.02
CA ILE A 61 -7.36 -9.87 11.55
C ILE A 61 -6.65 -8.88 12.47
N ASP A 62 -5.84 -7.98 11.90
CA ASP A 62 -5.29 -6.85 12.63
C ASP A 62 -6.32 -5.72 12.67
N PHE A 63 -6.68 -5.30 13.87
CA PHE A 63 -7.63 -4.23 14.14
C PHE A 63 -6.92 -3.03 14.76
N SER A 64 -7.14 -1.86 14.21
CA SER A 64 -6.64 -0.57 14.72
C SER A 64 -7.71 0.50 14.59
N VAL A 65 -7.55 1.60 15.33
CA VAL A 65 -8.46 2.75 15.28
C VAL A 65 -7.65 3.97 14.83
N ASN A 66 -8.19 4.75 13.90
CA ASN A 66 -7.58 5.98 13.37
C ASN A 66 -6.15 5.79 12.84
N ALA A 67 -5.86 4.62 12.24
CA ALA A 67 -4.59 4.36 11.55
C ALA A 67 -4.74 4.75 10.07
N VAL A 68 -4.04 5.81 9.64
CA VAL A 68 -4.13 6.33 8.27
C VAL A 68 -3.06 5.78 7.34
N THR A 69 -1.90 5.35 7.86
CA THR A 69 -0.80 4.80 7.07
C THR A 69 -1.20 3.59 6.19
N PRO A 70 -2.01 2.63 6.68
CA PRO A 70 -2.49 1.54 5.84
C PRO A 70 -3.36 2.01 4.67
N LEU A 71 -4.13 3.11 4.84
CA LEU A 71 -4.96 3.68 3.78
C LEU A 71 -4.10 4.27 2.66
N TYR A 72 -3.06 5.04 3.02
CA TYR A 72 -2.12 5.56 2.02
C TYR A 72 -1.35 4.44 1.31
N SER A 73 -0.95 3.40 2.05
CA SER A 73 -0.30 2.24 1.46
C SER A 73 -1.22 1.51 0.47
N ALA A 74 -2.50 1.33 0.83
CA ALA A 74 -3.48 0.70 -0.05
C ALA A 74 -3.77 1.58 -1.29
N ALA A 75 -3.88 2.91 -1.12
CA ALA A 75 -4.05 3.84 -2.23
C ALA A 75 -2.90 3.76 -3.23
N LEU A 76 -1.63 3.78 -2.75
CA LEU A 76 -0.45 3.63 -3.60
C LEU A 76 -0.50 2.33 -4.43
N LEU A 77 -0.81 1.19 -3.80
CA LEU A 77 -0.89 -0.09 -4.51
C LEU A 77 -2.02 -0.10 -5.55
N THR A 78 -3.14 0.55 -5.26
CA THR A 78 -4.28 0.67 -6.16
C THR A 78 -3.91 1.51 -7.38
N GLU A 79 -3.32 2.69 -7.18
CA GLU A 79 -2.87 3.57 -8.25
C GLU A 79 -1.83 2.87 -9.16
N CYS A 80 -0.84 2.19 -8.59
CA CYS A 80 0.11 1.40 -9.37
C CYS A 80 -0.60 0.35 -10.25
N GLY A 81 -1.63 -0.33 -9.71
CA GLY A 81 -2.39 -1.34 -10.45
C GLY A 81 -3.30 -0.75 -11.54
N GLN A 82 -3.72 0.52 -11.40
CA GLN A 82 -4.49 1.23 -12.44
C GLN A 82 -3.60 1.69 -13.60
N MET A 83 -2.39 2.17 -13.29
CA MET A 83 -1.44 2.63 -14.31
C MET A 83 -0.80 1.48 -15.09
N GLU A 84 -0.41 0.41 -14.39
CA GLU A 84 0.19 -0.79 -14.98
C GLU A 84 -0.50 -2.03 -14.42
N SER A 85 -1.27 -2.71 -15.27
CA SER A 85 -2.09 -3.87 -14.88
C SER A 85 -1.27 -5.03 -14.28
N ARG A 86 0.00 -5.18 -14.71
CA ARG A 86 0.92 -6.21 -14.21
C ARG A 86 1.52 -5.87 -12.84
N ALA A 87 1.43 -4.61 -12.40
CA ALA A 87 2.02 -4.18 -11.12
C ALA A 87 1.43 -4.95 -9.93
N LYS A 88 0.11 -5.09 -9.88
CA LYS A 88 -0.58 -5.87 -8.84
C LYS A 88 -0.12 -7.34 -8.83
N ALA A 89 -0.02 -7.95 -9.99
CA ALA A 89 0.39 -9.34 -10.11
C ALA A 89 1.85 -9.53 -9.68
N LEU A 90 2.76 -8.62 -10.09
CA LEU A 90 4.16 -8.65 -9.68
C LEU A 90 4.31 -8.48 -8.16
N ILE A 91 3.61 -7.52 -7.55
CA ILE A 91 3.62 -7.29 -6.10
C ILE A 91 3.15 -8.55 -5.34
N LEU A 92 2.06 -9.17 -5.80
CA LEU A 92 1.56 -10.39 -5.17
C LEU A 92 2.55 -11.54 -5.30
N LEU A 93 3.14 -11.74 -6.48
CA LEU A 93 4.11 -12.78 -6.75
C LEU A 93 5.39 -12.60 -5.93
N ALA A 94 5.94 -11.37 -5.87
CA ALA A 94 7.12 -11.05 -5.07
C ALA A 94 6.88 -11.31 -3.57
N LYS A 95 5.74 -10.89 -3.03
CA LYS A 95 5.36 -11.15 -1.63
C LYS A 95 5.16 -12.62 -1.34
N ARG A 96 4.51 -13.36 -2.25
CA ARG A 96 4.29 -14.80 -2.10
C ARG A 96 5.62 -15.54 -2.10
N TRP A 97 6.46 -15.27 -3.09
CA TRP A 97 7.79 -15.85 -3.20
C TRP A 97 8.64 -15.58 -1.95
N ALA A 98 8.67 -14.33 -1.47
CA ALA A 98 9.42 -13.97 -0.28
C ALA A 98 8.89 -14.68 0.99
N LYS A 99 7.56 -14.86 1.09
CA LYS A 99 6.93 -15.61 2.19
C LYS A 99 7.30 -17.08 2.13
N ASP A 100 7.23 -17.71 0.96
CA ASP A 100 7.54 -19.13 0.77
C ASP A 100 9.03 -19.44 1.01
N ARG A 101 9.91 -18.45 0.78
CA ARG A 101 11.35 -18.51 1.09
C ARG A 101 11.69 -18.15 2.54
N GLY A 102 10.72 -17.79 3.36
CA GLY A 102 10.93 -17.42 4.77
C GLY A 102 11.62 -16.08 5.00
N ILE A 103 11.77 -15.24 3.94
CA ILE A 103 12.46 -13.93 3.99
C ILE A 103 11.50 -12.74 4.08
N CYS A 104 10.22 -12.99 4.43
CA CYS A 104 9.19 -11.96 4.59
C CYS A 104 8.67 -11.95 6.03
N HIS A 105 9.57 -11.71 7.01
CA HIS A 105 9.23 -11.78 8.44
C HIS A 105 10.07 -10.81 9.27
N ALA A 106 9.57 -9.58 9.48
CA ALA A 106 10.29 -8.53 10.21
C ALA A 106 10.81 -8.94 11.61
N PRO A 107 10.07 -9.68 12.45
CA PRO A 107 10.59 -10.13 13.74
C PRO A 107 11.84 -11.04 13.67
N LYS A 108 12.12 -11.62 12.50
CA LYS A 108 13.34 -12.43 12.25
C LYS A 108 14.45 -11.64 11.53
N GLY A 109 14.32 -10.32 11.46
CA GLY A 109 15.30 -9.46 10.79
C GLY A 109 15.17 -9.38 9.26
N HIS A 110 14.09 -9.93 8.69
CA HIS A 110 13.83 -9.86 7.26
C HIS A 110 12.92 -8.66 6.90
N LEU A 111 12.80 -8.36 5.61
CA LEU A 111 11.93 -7.30 5.13
C LEU A 111 10.45 -7.61 5.44
N PRO A 112 9.67 -6.61 5.90
CA PRO A 112 8.23 -6.76 6.08
C PRO A 112 7.49 -6.87 4.73
N PRO A 113 6.25 -7.40 4.71
CA PRO A 113 5.50 -7.59 3.47
C PRO A 113 5.34 -6.32 2.63
N TYR A 114 5.21 -5.16 3.26
CA TYR A 114 5.06 -3.88 2.55
C TYR A 114 6.37 -3.46 1.84
N ALA A 115 7.54 -3.72 2.42
CA ALA A 115 8.81 -3.45 1.77
C ALA A 115 8.95 -4.23 0.44
N TRP A 116 8.50 -5.49 0.38
CA TRP A 116 8.46 -6.25 -0.87
C TRP A 116 7.55 -5.61 -1.94
N SER A 117 6.46 -4.96 -1.51
CA SER A 117 5.64 -4.17 -2.44
C SER A 117 6.39 -2.96 -2.99
N LEU A 118 7.12 -2.23 -2.12
CA LEU A 118 7.93 -1.08 -2.54
C LEU A 118 9.08 -1.48 -3.47
N LEU A 119 9.74 -2.62 -3.22
CA LEU A 119 10.74 -3.17 -4.13
C LEU A 119 10.15 -3.45 -5.51
N ALA A 120 8.97 -4.08 -5.58
CA ALA A 120 8.31 -4.35 -6.85
C ALA A 120 7.94 -3.06 -7.61
N ILE A 121 7.41 -2.05 -6.91
CA ILE A 121 7.08 -0.74 -7.50
C ILE A 121 8.35 -0.05 -8.01
N TYR A 122 9.40 0.01 -7.19
CA TYR A 122 10.67 0.63 -7.56
C TYR A 122 11.30 -0.04 -8.78
N PHE A 123 11.28 -1.37 -8.86
CA PHE A 123 11.71 -2.09 -10.05
C PHE A 123 10.92 -1.67 -11.29
N LEU A 124 9.60 -1.51 -11.20
CA LEU A 124 8.78 -1.05 -12.32
C LEU A 124 9.07 0.41 -12.72
N GLN A 125 9.61 1.20 -11.81
CA GLN A 125 10.04 2.58 -12.07
C GLN A 125 11.41 2.67 -12.73
N VAL A 126 12.38 1.83 -12.32
CA VAL A 126 13.79 2.02 -12.71
C VAL A 126 14.47 0.79 -13.30
N GLY A 127 13.93 -0.40 -13.10
CA GLY A 127 14.59 -1.68 -13.38
C GLY A 127 14.01 -2.47 -14.55
N ALA A 128 12.82 -2.14 -15.04
CA ALA A 128 12.18 -2.85 -16.16
C ALA A 128 12.76 -2.44 -17.50
N CYS A 129 14.08 -2.60 -17.65
CA CYS A 129 14.89 -2.00 -18.71
C CYS A 129 14.52 -2.39 -20.15
N SER A 130 13.90 -3.55 -20.37
CA SER A 130 13.54 -4.01 -21.73
C SER A 130 12.32 -3.26 -22.30
N GLU A 131 11.43 -2.77 -21.46
CA GLU A 131 10.24 -2.00 -21.85
C GLU A 131 10.35 -0.51 -21.43
N GLY A 132 11.44 -0.11 -20.78
CA GLY A 132 11.57 1.21 -20.14
C GLY A 132 10.89 1.29 -18.78
N SER A 133 10.67 2.51 -18.27
CA SER A 133 9.95 2.74 -17.02
C SER A 133 8.45 2.43 -17.21
N LEU A 134 7.94 1.46 -16.46
CA LEU A 134 6.53 1.04 -16.50
C LEU A 134 5.64 1.83 -15.53
N LEU A 135 6.24 2.46 -14.50
CA LEU A 135 5.55 3.32 -13.57
C LEU A 135 6.32 4.66 -13.42
N PRO A 136 5.61 5.79 -13.36
CA PRO A 136 6.24 7.08 -13.06
C PRO A 136 6.69 7.16 -11.60
N ALA A 137 7.42 8.22 -11.25
CA ALA A 137 7.72 8.55 -9.86
C ALA A 137 6.42 8.88 -9.08
N LEU A 138 6.36 8.50 -7.80
CA LEU A 138 5.14 8.74 -6.98
C LEU A 138 4.73 10.22 -6.94
N LYS A 139 5.71 11.16 -6.99
CA LYS A 139 5.43 12.61 -7.08
C LYS A 139 4.63 13.02 -8.33
N GLU A 140 4.61 12.16 -9.34
CA GLU A 140 3.91 12.37 -10.62
C GLU A 140 2.56 11.65 -10.68
N PHE A 141 2.23 10.84 -9.65
CA PHE A 141 0.91 10.25 -9.55
C PHE A 141 -0.11 11.36 -9.41
N ALA A 142 -1.09 11.39 -10.31
CA ALA A 142 -2.20 12.32 -10.19
C ALA A 142 -2.86 12.14 -8.82
N ALA A 143 -3.12 13.24 -8.12
CA ALA A 143 -3.78 13.23 -6.81
C ALA A 143 -5.28 12.83 -6.90
N SER A 144 -5.61 11.88 -7.75
CA SER A 144 -6.97 11.41 -8.01
C SER A 144 -7.49 10.42 -6.94
N SER A 145 -6.65 10.01 -5.97
CA SER A 145 -7.17 9.29 -4.82
C SER A 145 -7.95 10.29 -3.94
N GLY A 146 -9.26 10.18 -3.89
CA GLY A 146 -10.18 11.04 -3.11
C GLY A 146 -9.85 11.16 -1.61
N LEU A 147 -8.79 10.54 -1.14
CA LEU A 147 -8.20 10.64 0.19
C LEU A 147 -7.34 11.91 0.38
N MET A 148 -6.78 12.49 -0.70
CA MET A 148 -5.96 13.69 -0.62
C MET A 148 -6.77 14.99 -0.71
N SER A 149 -8.05 14.94 -1.09
CA SER A 149 -8.89 16.11 -1.37
C SER A 149 -9.51 16.79 -0.13
N LYS A 150 -9.33 16.26 1.09
CA LYS A 150 -10.02 16.78 2.29
C LYS A 150 -9.18 17.66 3.22
N SER A 151 -8.00 18.09 2.85
CA SER A 151 -7.17 18.95 3.73
C SER A 151 -6.94 20.37 3.23
N LYS A 152 -7.71 20.88 2.26
CA LYS A 152 -7.69 22.31 1.94
C LYS A 152 -9.02 22.94 2.31
N THR A 153 -9.05 23.46 3.53
CA THR A 153 -10.05 24.38 4.05
C THR A 153 -10.19 25.63 3.17
N SER A 154 -11.39 25.84 2.70
CA SER A 154 -12.04 27.10 2.36
C SER A 154 -11.21 28.40 2.36
N LYS A 155 -11.06 29.03 1.21
CA LYS A 155 -11.36 30.47 1.08
C LYS A 155 -12.02 30.73 -0.26
N SER A 156 -13.23 31.22 -0.16
CA SER A 156 -14.09 31.71 -1.22
C SER A 156 -13.44 32.88 -1.97
N THR A 157 -13.59 32.94 -3.27
CA THR A 157 -14.08 34.16 -3.91
C THR A 157 -14.65 33.80 -5.30
N SER A 158 -15.87 34.25 -5.50
CA SER A 158 -16.64 34.18 -6.73
C SER A 158 -15.96 34.92 -7.87
N GLN A 159 -15.92 34.35 -9.05
CA GLN A 159 -16.20 35.09 -10.27
C GLN A 159 -16.68 34.11 -11.36
N ARG A 160 -17.91 34.34 -11.78
CA ARG A 160 -18.48 33.82 -13.02
C ARG A 160 -17.76 34.49 -14.18
N ASP A 161 -17.41 33.74 -15.21
CA ASP A 161 -17.68 34.15 -16.58
C ASP A 161 -17.65 32.96 -17.54
N SER A 162 -18.44 33.16 -18.59
CA SER A 162 -19.05 32.22 -19.49
C SER A 162 -18.18 31.68 -20.62
N ALA A 163 -18.52 30.47 -21.05
CA ALA A 163 -18.58 29.96 -22.44
C ALA A 163 -17.29 29.76 -23.24
N LYS A 164 -17.01 28.52 -23.63
CA LYS A 164 -17.26 27.98 -24.98
C LYS A 164 -16.79 26.52 -25.05
N GLU A 165 -17.71 25.69 -25.43
CA GLU A 165 -17.47 24.31 -25.88
C GLU A 165 -16.62 24.31 -27.16
N GLY A 166 -15.55 23.48 -27.15
CA GLY A 166 -14.87 23.01 -28.34
C GLY A 166 -14.53 21.53 -28.12
N PRO A 167 -14.74 20.63 -29.08
CA PRO A 167 -14.53 19.20 -28.88
C PRO A 167 -13.02 18.91 -28.72
N ALA A 168 -12.65 18.44 -27.55
CA ALA A 168 -11.32 17.93 -27.27
C ALA A 168 -11.11 16.64 -28.07
N THR A 169 -10.36 16.75 -29.13
CA THR A 169 -9.80 15.63 -29.89
C THR A 169 -8.85 14.87 -28.98
N LEU A 170 -9.22 13.63 -28.63
CA LEU A 170 -8.34 12.66 -27.97
C LEU A 170 -7.10 12.45 -28.86
N PRO A 171 -5.88 12.50 -28.33
CA PRO A 171 -4.70 12.10 -29.09
C PRO A 171 -4.85 10.62 -29.48
N PRO A 172 -4.43 10.23 -30.71
CA PRO A 172 -4.55 8.85 -31.14
C PRO A 172 -3.69 7.95 -30.23
N ALA A 173 -4.35 6.91 -29.69
CA ALA A 173 -3.64 5.83 -29.01
C ALA A 173 -2.59 5.29 -29.98
N SER A 174 -1.31 5.52 -29.66
CA SER A 174 -0.19 4.91 -30.39
C SER A 174 -0.28 3.40 -30.18
N THR A 175 -0.80 2.72 -31.17
CA THR A 175 -0.85 1.27 -31.29
C THR A 175 0.57 0.75 -31.50
N GLN A 176 1.34 0.65 -30.42
CA GLN A 176 2.52 -0.21 -30.40
C GLN A 176 2.06 -1.58 -29.93
N THR A 177 1.74 -2.44 -30.88
CA THR A 177 1.60 -3.89 -30.70
C THR A 177 2.97 -4.55 -30.49
N GLY A 178 3.71 -4.14 -29.47
CA GLY A 178 4.77 -4.93 -28.88
C GLY A 178 4.11 -5.91 -27.90
N GLU A 179 4.38 -7.19 -28.04
CA GLU A 179 3.93 -8.19 -27.08
C GLU A 179 4.42 -7.79 -25.68
N LYS A 180 3.48 -7.39 -24.81
CA LYS A 180 3.82 -7.01 -23.41
C LYS A 180 4.46 -8.21 -22.74
N MET A 181 5.59 -7.98 -22.06
CA MET A 181 6.30 -8.98 -21.28
C MET A 181 5.35 -9.73 -20.34
N SER A 182 5.41 -11.06 -20.32
CA SER A 182 4.62 -11.87 -19.43
C SER A 182 4.99 -11.62 -17.95
N ILE A 183 4.05 -11.86 -17.04
CA ILE A 183 4.31 -11.66 -15.60
C ILE A 183 5.45 -12.54 -15.07
N GLY A 184 5.61 -13.74 -15.63
CA GLY A 184 6.72 -14.66 -15.28
C GLY A 184 8.07 -14.09 -15.68
N LEU A 185 8.17 -13.51 -16.87
CA LEU A 185 9.39 -12.86 -17.35
C LEU A 185 9.66 -11.58 -16.54
N LEU A 186 8.65 -10.78 -16.26
CA LEU A 186 8.76 -9.57 -15.43
C LEU A 186 9.25 -9.90 -14.01
N PHE A 187 8.79 -11.01 -13.45
CA PHE A 187 9.28 -11.47 -12.14
C PHE A 187 10.74 -11.97 -12.20
N LYS A 188 11.12 -12.66 -13.28
CA LYS A 188 12.52 -13.06 -13.51
C LYS A 188 13.42 -11.82 -13.59
N GLU A 189 13.02 -10.80 -14.34
CA GLU A 189 13.73 -9.52 -14.44
C GLU A 189 13.82 -8.78 -13.08
N PHE A 190 12.74 -8.82 -12.28
CA PHE A 190 12.73 -8.29 -10.91
C PHE A 190 13.80 -8.95 -10.05
N ILE A 191 13.90 -10.27 -10.05
CA ILE A 191 14.94 -10.99 -9.29
C ILE A 191 16.33 -10.67 -9.85
N HIS A 192 16.48 -10.64 -11.18
CA HIS A 192 17.76 -10.32 -11.83
C HIS A 192 18.22 -8.91 -11.46
N PHE A 193 17.33 -7.91 -11.50
CA PHE A 193 17.62 -6.53 -11.16
C PHE A 193 18.22 -6.41 -9.75
N TYR A 194 17.56 -6.98 -8.73
CA TYR A 194 18.04 -6.89 -7.35
C TYR A 194 19.29 -7.77 -7.08
N ARG A 195 19.55 -8.74 -7.91
CA ARG A 195 20.76 -9.57 -7.81
C ARG A 195 21.98 -8.91 -8.41
N THR A 196 21.83 -8.20 -9.53
CA THR A 196 22.98 -7.84 -10.38
C THR A 196 23.09 -6.35 -10.70
N GLN A 197 22.00 -5.59 -10.61
CA GLN A 197 21.95 -4.21 -11.07
C GLN A 197 21.76 -3.20 -9.94
N PHE A 198 21.10 -3.61 -8.85
CA PHE A 198 20.86 -2.75 -7.70
C PHE A 198 22.05 -2.81 -6.72
N ASP A 199 22.61 -1.65 -6.40
CA ASP A 199 23.69 -1.54 -5.41
C ASP A 199 23.10 -1.40 -4.00
N TRP A 200 23.09 -2.51 -3.26
CA TRP A 200 22.54 -2.56 -1.89
C TRP A 200 23.30 -1.68 -0.87
N HIS A 201 24.49 -1.20 -1.20
CA HIS A 201 25.32 -0.36 -0.32
C HIS A 201 25.23 1.12 -0.72
N GLY A 202 25.12 1.41 -2.00
CA GLY A 202 25.18 2.76 -2.56
C GLY A 202 23.84 3.30 -3.07
N GLU A 203 22.76 2.51 -3.05
CA GLU A 203 21.45 2.96 -3.55
C GLU A 203 20.33 2.81 -2.51
N ALA A 204 19.42 3.78 -2.50
CA ALA A 204 18.19 3.73 -1.74
C ALA A 204 16.98 3.39 -2.61
N VAL A 205 16.07 2.56 -2.10
CA VAL A 205 14.77 2.32 -2.72
C VAL A 205 13.84 3.49 -2.41
N SER A 206 13.65 4.38 -3.38
CA SER A 206 12.78 5.54 -3.25
C SER A 206 11.69 5.55 -4.31
N VAL A 207 10.53 4.96 -4.00
CA VAL A 207 9.34 5.00 -4.86
C VAL A 207 8.88 6.44 -5.13
N ARG A 208 9.12 7.35 -4.18
CA ARG A 208 8.80 8.77 -4.35
C ARG A 208 9.57 9.41 -5.49
N LEU A 209 10.86 9.14 -5.57
CA LEU A 209 11.73 9.69 -6.61
C LEU A 209 11.59 8.95 -7.93
N GLY A 210 11.33 7.64 -7.89
CA GLY A 210 11.25 6.81 -9.08
C GLY A 210 12.52 6.82 -9.91
N ALA A 211 13.66 7.05 -9.26
CA ALA A 211 14.99 7.13 -9.86
C ALA A 211 16.03 6.57 -8.90
N ARG A 212 17.18 6.17 -9.42
CA ARG A 212 18.32 5.75 -8.60
C ARG A 212 18.86 6.95 -7.80
N ALA A 213 19.05 6.75 -6.52
CA ALA A 213 19.53 7.78 -5.61
C ALA A 213 20.40 7.14 -4.52
N ALA A 214 21.37 7.89 -4.01
CA ALA A 214 22.12 7.51 -2.82
C ALA A 214 21.21 7.48 -1.57
N PRO A 215 21.56 6.71 -0.53
CA PRO A 215 20.83 6.59 0.72
C PRO A 215 20.66 7.91 1.46
#